data_91aaea5b1081af9c2d07f588a4f2daa3
#
_entry.id   91aaea5b1081af9c2d07f588a4f2daa3
#
_cell.length_a   1.000
_cell.length_b   1.000
_cell.length_c   1.000
_cell.angle_alpha   90.00
_cell.angle_beta   90.00
_cell.angle_gamma   90.00
#
_symmetry.space_group_name_H-M   'P 1'
#
loop_
_entity.id
_entity.type
_entity.pdbx_description
1 polymer ?
#
loop_
_entity_poly.entity_id
_entity_poly.type
_entity_poly.pdbx_seq_one_letter_code
_entity_poly.pdbx_strand_id
1 'polypeptide(L)'
;MYIILCVLGAIAIIILAVLIYWKATNQMYRYWEIVRCYKRHNMMPHMNYIKIINSNMNKTNSIIDNKNTSKGLNKVKNGAIRYKAKITGAIDRHNYKKDFIIHKAAVHDYLEFCKEKQLLLSLEEELFTGFIDETEDLLYPEKALDRKLQQANNDYDRMYALMSSSGEQLLSIRNASAEIIDRVTDFINSIAKHPKEFDIEISEISVNRENFKKALEYGKEEQKKLKQSAVGAGSGVAAGAAVASMAPTAAMWVATTFGTASTGTAISALSGAAATNAALAWLGGGALAAGGGGMAAGQALLALAGPVGWGIAGASVLTSVLLFWRKKKKIQESKKQEIERMLNCTNALRQLKSQMDALTIETNELNQNLSTQLSNNEVLYAQDYSTFTDDQKSMLGAIVNNTKSLAVLISKVLS
;
A
#
# COMPACT_ATOMS: atom_id res chain seq x y z
N MET A 1 46.83 37.08 -30.99
CA MET A 1 45.55 37.58 -31.53
C MET A 1 44.68 36.45 -32.10
N TYR A 2 45.19 35.54 -32.94
CA TYR A 2 44.43 34.43 -33.53
C TYR A 2 43.86 33.41 -32.49
N ILE A 3 44.61 33.04 -31.48
CA ILE A 3 44.19 32.09 -30.45
C ILE A 3 43.03 32.65 -29.62
N ILE A 4 43.03 33.94 -29.31
CA ILE A 4 41.98 34.61 -28.55
C ILE A 4 40.67 34.66 -29.37
N LEU A 5 40.79 34.90 -30.69
CA LEU A 5 39.61 34.86 -31.59
C LEU A 5 39.03 33.45 -31.71
N CYS A 6 39.84 32.40 -31.77
CA CYS A 6 39.40 31.02 -31.80
C CYS A 6 38.69 30.62 -30.49
N VAL A 7 39.23 31.04 -29.32
CA VAL A 7 38.63 30.79 -28.04
C VAL A 7 37.28 31.51 -27.88
N LEU A 8 37.21 32.77 -28.29
CA LEU A 8 35.93 33.54 -28.29
C LEU A 8 34.91 32.94 -29.24
N GLY A 9 35.35 32.43 -30.41
CA GLY A 9 34.47 31.73 -31.36
C GLY A 9 33.94 30.42 -30.79
N ALA A 10 34.76 29.63 -30.10
CA ALA A 10 34.33 28.39 -29.44
C ALA A 10 33.34 28.67 -28.28
N ILE A 11 33.58 29.69 -27.48
CA ILE A 11 32.67 30.12 -26.40
C ILE A 11 31.34 30.59 -27.00
N ALA A 12 31.32 31.33 -28.07
CA ALA A 12 30.11 31.78 -28.76
C ALA A 12 29.30 30.61 -29.33
N ILE A 13 29.95 29.58 -29.86
CA ILE A 13 29.30 28.36 -30.36
C ILE A 13 28.68 27.57 -29.18
N ILE A 14 29.38 27.44 -28.06
CA ILE A 14 28.85 26.75 -26.87
C ILE A 14 27.66 27.51 -26.30
N ILE A 15 27.72 28.84 -26.19
CA ILE A 15 26.57 29.66 -25.74
C ILE A 15 25.38 29.50 -26.71
N LEU A 16 25.65 29.51 -28.02
CA LEU A 16 24.60 29.32 -29.02
C LEU A 16 24.00 27.92 -28.93
N ALA A 17 24.79 26.88 -28.73
CA ALA A 17 24.32 25.50 -28.53
C ALA A 17 23.48 25.36 -27.25
N VAL A 18 23.90 25.99 -26.16
CA VAL A 18 23.13 26.02 -24.90
C VAL A 18 21.82 26.78 -25.08
N LEU A 19 21.81 27.90 -25.79
CA LEU A 19 20.60 28.68 -26.08
C LEU A 19 19.62 27.91 -27.00
N ILE A 20 20.16 27.17 -27.98
CA ILE A 20 19.38 26.31 -28.87
C ILE A 20 18.83 25.14 -28.08
N TYR A 21 19.61 24.51 -27.21
CA TYR A 21 19.15 23.44 -26.33
C TYR A 21 18.07 23.93 -25.36
N TRP A 22 18.23 25.09 -24.76
CA TRP A 22 17.22 25.72 -23.88
C TRP A 22 15.95 26.11 -24.65
N LYS A 23 16.09 26.57 -25.90
CA LYS A 23 14.97 26.86 -26.78
C LYS A 23 14.27 25.56 -27.24
N ALA A 24 15.03 24.51 -27.54
CA ALA A 24 14.51 23.20 -27.93
C ALA A 24 13.80 22.47 -26.77
N THR A 25 14.29 22.62 -25.54
CA THR A 25 13.60 22.07 -24.34
C THR A 25 12.39 22.89 -23.89
N ASN A 26 12.15 24.05 -24.56
CA ASN A 26 10.95 24.88 -24.37
C ASN A 26 10.71 25.38 -22.91
N GLN A 27 11.60 25.10 -21.98
CA GLN A 27 11.39 25.40 -20.54
C GLN A 27 11.43 26.89 -20.25
N MET A 28 12.41 27.61 -20.77
CA MET A 28 12.53 29.05 -20.50
C MET A 28 11.47 29.86 -21.27
N TYR A 29 11.13 29.46 -22.48
CA TYR A 29 10.08 30.10 -23.26
C TYR A 29 8.71 29.91 -22.57
N ARG A 30 8.40 28.70 -22.11
CA ARG A 30 7.20 28.40 -21.32
C ARG A 30 7.15 29.19 -20.02
N TYR A 31 8.27 29.26 -19.30
CA TYR A 31 8.37 30.06 -18.06
C TYR A 31 8.02 31.53 -18.33
N TRP A 32 8.60 32.15 -19.36
CA TRP A 32 8.31 33.54 -19.71
C TRP A 32 6.90 33.75 -20.25
N GLU A 33 6.34 32.79 -20.95
CA GLU A 33 4.93 32.83 -21.39
C GLU A 33 3.99 32.72 -20.17
N ILE A 34 4.28 31.85 -19.23
CA ILE A 34 3.54 31.76 -17.95
C ILE A 34 3.62 33.09 -17.20
N VAL A 35 4.82 33.67 -17.07
CA VAL A 35 4.99 34.97 -16.40
C VAL A 35 4.24 36.09 -17.13
N ARG A 36 4.21 36.11 -18.48
CA ARG A 36 3.43 37.06 -19.26
C ARG A 36 1.94 36.85 -19.10
N CYS A 37 1.44 35.62 -19.17
CA CYS A 37 0.05 35.29 -18.89
C CYS A 37 -0.35 35.66 -17.47
N TYR A 38 0.51 35.36 -16.52
CA TYR A 38 0.34 35.73 -15.10
C TYR A 38 0.17 37.25 -14.92
N LYS A 39 1.01 38.06 -15.61
CA LYS A 39 0.90 39.53 -15.60
C LYS A 39 -0.34 40.04 -16.35
N ARG A 40 -0.68 39.43 -17.48
CA ARG A 40 -1.78 39.86 -18.35
C ARG A 40 -3.15 39.59 -17.73
N HIS A 41 -3.33 38.46 -17.03
CA HIS A 41 -4.57 38.10 -16.35
C HIS A 41 -4.65 38.57 -14.90
N ASN A 42 -3.71 39.41 -14.45
CA ASN A 42 -3.68 40.02 -13.12
C ASN A 42 -3.84 39.02 -11.97
N MET A 43 -3.24 37.83 -12.11
CA MET A 43 -3.41 36.72 -11.14
C MET A 43 -2.56 36.85 -9.88
N MET A 44 -1.50 37.65 -9.93
CA MET A 44 -0.60 37.84 -8.77
C MET A 44 -1.34 38.32 -7.51
N PRO A 45 -2.29 39.28 -7.60
CA PRO A 45 -3.05 39.70 -6.41
C PRO A 45 -3.86 38.57 -5.81
N HIS A 46 -4.47 37.69 -6.63
CA HIS A 46 -5.28 36.56 -6.16
C HIS A 46 -4.44 35.51 -5.46
N MET A 47 -3.32 35.09 -6.06
CA MET A 47 -2.39 34.16 -5.42
C MET A 47 -1.75 34.74 -4.15
N ASN A 48 -1.39 36.02 -4.14
CA ASN A 48 -0.84 36.68 -2.96
C ASN A 48 -1.88 36.70 -1.83
N TYR A 49 -3.14 36.99 -2.14
CA TYR A 49 -4.20 36.95 -1.15
C TYR A 49 -4.42 35.55 -0.57
N ILE A 50 -4.44 34.51 -1.42
CA ILE A 50 -4.50 33.11 -0.96
C ILE A 50 -3.30 32.77 -0.05
N LYS A 51 -2.09 33.23 -0.38
CA LYS A 51 -0.89 33.09 0.47
C LYS A 51 -1.04 33.76 1.82
N ILE A 52 -1.64 34.94 1.86
CA ILE A 52 -1.92 35.68 3.11
C ILE A 52 -2.91 34.90 3.98
N ILE A 53 -4.00 34.37 3.38
CA ILE A 53 -4.97 33.55 4.09
C ILE A 53 -4.28 32.30 4.68
N ASN A 54 -3.50 31.58 3.86
CA ASN A 54 -2.78 30.38 4.28
C ASN A 54 -1.85 30.69 5.47
N SER A 55 -1.01 31.73 5.34
CA SER A 55 -0.06 32.13 6.39
C SER A 55 -0.77 32.51 7.70
N ASN A 56 -1.84 33.29 7.63
CA ASN A 56 -2.59 33.72 8.80
C ASN A 56 -3.30 32.55 9.50
N MET A 57 -3.90 31.65 8.71
CA MET A 57 -4.57 30.47 9.25
C MET A 57 -3.57 29.49 9.89
N ASN A 58 -2.42 29.25 9.25
CA ASN A 58 -1.36 28.40 9.81
C ASN A 58 -0.79 28.98 11.11
N LYS A 59 -0.54 30.29 11.17
CA LYS A 59 -0.11 30.97 12.39
C LYS A 59 -1.13 30.81 13.52
N THR A 60 -2.41 30.97 13.21
CA THR A 60 -3.49 30.78 14.18
C THR A 60 -3.58 29.35 14.67
N ASN A 61 -3.49 28.37 13.77
CA ASN A 61 -3.50 26.96 14.12
C ASN A 61 -2.29 26.57 14.97
N SER A 62 -1.10 27.06 14.65
CA SER A 62 0.11 26.79 15.46
C SER A 62 -0.02 27.28 16.90
N ILE A 63 -0.70 28.43 17.12
CA ILE A 63 -1.00 28.94 18.48
C ILE A 63 -2.01 28.01 19.18
N ILE A 64 -3.03 27.52 18.46
CA ILE A 64 -4.05 26.62 19.00
C ILE A 64 -3.44 25.27 19.39
N ASP A 65 -2.57 24.73 18.55
CA ASP A 65 -1.99 23.40 18.71
C ASP A 65 -0.80 23.34 19.66
N ASN A 66 -0.23 24.50 20.02
CA ASN A 66 0.88 24.59 20.96
C ASN A 66 0.44 24.12 22.35
N LYS A 67 0.72 22.84 22.66
CA LYS A 67 0.45 22.17 23.94
C LYS A 67 1.57 22.40 24.98
N ASN A 68 2.19 23.58 25.00
CA ASN A 68 3.26 23.86 25.95
C ASN A 68 2.86 23.49 27.38
N THR A 69 3.60 22.55 27.98
CA THR A 69 3.37 21.96 29.31
C THR A 69 3.86 22.88 30.47
N SER A 70 3.72 24.18 30.32
CA SER A 70 4.08 25.13 31.37
C SER A 70 3.18 24.97 32.61
N LYS A 71 3.78 25.00 33.80
CA LYS A 71 3.09 24.88 35.10
C LYS A 71 2.67 26.25 35.66
N GLY A 72 1.64 26.27 36.50
CA GLY A 72 1.23 27.46 37.24
C GLY A 72 0.58 28.57 36.40
N LEU A 73 0.84 29.84 36.73
CA LEU A 73 0.29 31.05 36.08
C LEU A 73 0.50 31.08 34.57
N ASN A 74 1.61 30.52 34.09
CA ASN A 74 1.89 30.40 32.64
C ASN A 74 0.91 29.45 31.94
N LYS A 75 0.40 28.44 32.61
CA LYS A 75 -0.63 27.54 32.06
C LYS A 75 -1.94 28.27 31.81
N VAL A 76 -2.34 29.13 32.75
CA VAL A 76 -3.57 29.96 32.63
C VAL A 76 -3.40 30.98 31.50
N LYS A 77 -2.26 31.72 31.47
CA LYS A 77 -1.94 32.68 30.40
C LYS A 77 -1.94 32.04 29.01
N ASN A 78 -1.28 30.91 28.85
CA ASN A 78 -1.24 30.17 27.59
C ASN A 78 -2.64 29.61 27.23
N GLY A 79 -3.43 29.20 28.21
CA GLY A 79 -4.84 28.82 28.02
C GLY A 79 -5.69 29.97 27.47
N ALA A 80 -5.55 31.15 28.01
CA ALA A 80 -6.27 32.37 27.56
C ALA A 80 -5.85 32.78 26.13
N ILE A 81 -4.55 32.73 25.81
CA ILE A 81 -4.02 33.02 24.48
C ILE A 81 -4.60 32.01 23.45
N ARG A 82 -4.60 30.73 23.77
CA ARG A 82 -5.19 29.68 22.90
C ARG A 82 -6.70 29.86 22.71
N TYR A 83 -7.42 30.24 23.77
CA TYR A 83 -8.86 30.50 23.70
C TYR A 83 -9.16 31.70 22.81
N LYS A 84 -8.42 32.79 22.97
CA LYS A 84 -8.50 33.99 22.09
C LYS A 84 -8.21 33.60 20.64
N ALA A 85 -7.14 32.84 20.37
CA ALA A 85 -6.79 32.39 19.04
C ALA A 85 -7.87 31.48 18.40
N LYS A 86 -8.59 30.68 19.20
CA LYS A 86 -9.72 29.87 18.69
C LYS A 86 -10.89 30.75 18.24
N ILE A 87 -11.21 31.81 19.00
CA ILE A 87 -12.30 32.74 18.66
C ILE A 87 -11.92 33.55 17.42
N THR A 88 -10.76 34.23 17.45
CA THR A 88 -10.29 35.03 16.31
C THR A 88 -10.14 34.18 15.05
N GLY A 89 -9.54 32.99 15.15
CA GLY A 89 -9.40 32.08 14.03
C GLY A 89 -10.72 31.56 13.46
N ALA A 90 -11.79 31.45 14.26
CA ALA A 90 -13.11 31.11 13.76
C ALA A 90 -13.75 32.30 12.99
N ILE A 91 -13.56 33.53 13.48
CA ILE A 91 -14.03 34.74 12.80
C ILE A 91 -13.25 34.96 11.50
N ASP A 92 -11.93 34.88 11.53
CA ASP A 92 -11.07 35.04 10.36
C ASP A 92 -11.40 33.97 9.29
N ARG A 93 -11.61 32.74 9.71
CA ARG A 93 -12.02 31.65 8.79
C ARG A 93 -13.36 31.93 8.13
N HIS A 94 -14.32 32.51 8.86
CA HIS A 94 -15.61 32.90 8.31
C HIS A 94 -15.47 34.00 7.27
N ASN A 95 -14.68 35.02 7.57
CA ASN A 95 -14.46 36.17 6.69
C ASN A 95 -13.71 35.75 5.42
N TYR A 96 -12.63 35.00 5.56
CA TYR A 96 -11.82 34.54 4.43
C TYR A 96 -12.56 33.57 3.48
N LYS A 97 -13.61 32.87 3.92
CA LYS A 97 -14.34 31.95 3.07
C LYS A 97 -14.95 32.60 1.83
N LYS A 98 -15.50 33.78 1.97
CA LYS A 98 -16.11 34.53 0.85
C LYS A 98 -15.05 34.95 -0.16
N ASP A 99 -14.00 35.56 0.34
CA ASP A 99 -12.92 36.10 -0.48
C ASP A 99 -12.16 34.96 -1.15
N PHE A 100 -11.91 33.85 -0.45
CA PHE A 100 -11.24 32.67 -0.98
C PHE A 100 -11.96 32.05 -2.19
N ILE A 101 -13.28 31.98 -2.17
CA ILE A 101 -14.07 31.46 -3.31
C ILE A 101 -13.80 32.28 -4.56
N ILE A 102 -13.80 33.62 -4.45
CA ILE A 102 -13.56 34.53 -5.58
C ILE A 102 -12.14 34.37 -6.11
N HIS A 103 -11.17 34.35 -5.20
CA HIS A 103 -9.76 34.20 -5.58
C HIS A 103 -9.44 32.80 -6.13
N LYS A 104 -10.04 31.75 -5.59
CA LYS A 104 -9.93 30.39 -6.11
C LYS A 104 -10.47 30.26 -7.52
N ALA A 105 -11.67 30.83 -7.79
CA ALA A 105 -12.26 30.80 -9.11
C ALA A 105 -11.36 31.50 -10.14
N ALA A 106 -10.85 32.67 -9.82
CA ALA A 106 -9.96 33.41 -10.72
C ALA A 106 -8.64 32.67 -10.98
N VAL A 107 -8.09 31.94 -10.01
CA VAL A 107 -6.89 31.10 -10.23
C VAL A 107 -7.24 29.89 -11.09
N HIS A 108 -8.38 29.27 -10.87
CA HIS A 108 -8.84 28.11 -11.64
C HIS A 108 -9.02 28.49 -13.13
N ASP A 109 -9.73 29.60 -13.43
CA ASP A 109 -9.93 30.10 -14.79
C ASP A 109 -8.57 30.38 -15.48
N TYR A 110 -7.60 30.88 -14.73
CA TYR A 110 -6.25 31.07 -15.26
C TYR A 110 -5.54 29.75 -15.57
N LEU A 111 -5.64 28.74 -14.67
CA LEU A 111 -5.04 27.43 -14.90
C LEU A 111 -5.66 26.73 -16.11
N GLU A 112 -6.97 26.81 -16.27
CA GLU A 112 -7.66 26.29 -17.46
C GLU A 112 -7.20 26.98 -18.74
N PHE A 113 -7.13 28.31 -18.74
CA PHE A 113 -6.60 29.07 -19.87
C PHE A 113 -5.17 28.64 -20.23
N CYS A 114 -4.29 28.49 -19.23
CA CYS A 114 -2.92 28.04 -19.45
C CYS A 114 -2.85 26.60 -19.97
N LYS A 115 -3.77 25.75 -19.54
CA LYS A 115 -3.91 24.37 -20.00
C LYS A 115 -4.34 24.30 -21.46
N GLU A 116 -5.36 25.05 -21.83
CA GLU A 116 -5.80 25.16 -23.23
C GLU A 116 -4.71 25.66 -24.17
N LYS A 117 -3.86 26.58 -23.68
CA LYS A 117 -2.73 27.11 -24.44
C LYS A 117 -1.45 26.27 -24.32
N GLN A 118 -1.50 25.12 -23.62
CA GLN A 118 -0.35 24.25 -23.38
C GLN A 118 0.85 24.98 -22.75
N LEU A 119 0.59 25.97 -21.91
CA LEU A 119 1.61 26.82 -21.28
C LEU A 119 2.07 26.28 -19.92
N LEU A 120 1.29 25.43 -19.26
CA LEU A 120 1.59 24.86 -17.94
C LEU A 120 2.33 23.54 -18.08
N LEU A 121 3.40 23.37 -17.28
CA LEU A 121 3.97 22.09 -16.98
C LEU A 121 3.13 21.41 -15.89
N SER A 122 3.01 20.10 -15.94
CA SER A 122 2.26 19.30 -14.93
C SER A 122 2.67 19.59 -13.49
N LEU A 123 3.97 19.79 -13.27
CA LEU A 123 4.51 20.14 -11.95
C LEU A 123 4.03 21.50 -11.44
N GLU A 124 3.89 22.49 -12.32
CA GLU A 124 3.43 23.83 -11.94
C GLU A 124 1.93 23.82 -11.63
N GLU A 125 1.14 23.08 -12.40
CA GLU A 125 -0.28 22.86 -12.13
C GLU A 125 -0.46 22.20 -10.76
N GLU A 126 0.33 21.18 -10.45
CA GLU A 126 0.30 20.46 -9.16
C GLU A 126 0.67 21.37 -7.99
N LEU A 127 1.69 22.22 -8.14
CA LEU A 127 2.09 23.18 -7.11
C LEU A 127 1.00 24.23 -6.84
N PHE A 128 0.36 24.76 -7.87
CA PHE A 128 -0.71 25.76 -7.71
C PHE A 128 -1.97 25.15 -7.11
N THR A 129 -2.39 23.99 -7.60
CA THR A 129 -3.56 23.26 -7.09
C THR A 129 -3.33 22.79 -5.67
N GLY A 130 -2.17 22.24 -5.36
CA GLY A 130 -1.80 21.80 -4.02
C GLY A 130 -1.85 22.93 -2.99
N PHE A 131 -1.38 24.14 -3.35
CA PHE A 131 -1.43 25.30 -2.47
C PHE A 131 -2.86 25.80 -2.24
N ILE A 132 -3.71 25.78 -3.26
CA ILE A 132 -5.13 26.13 -3.15
C ILE A 132 -5.83 25.10 -2.24
N ASP A 133 -5.58 23.83 -2.44
CA ASP A 133 -6.18 22.75 -1.66
C ASP A 133 -5.76 22.80 -0.19
N GLU A 134 -4.48 23.12 0.10
CA GLU A 134 -4.00 23.33 1.46
C GLU A 134 -4.76 24.50 2.13
N THR A 135 -4.92 25.62 1.41
CA THR A 135 -5.65 26.78 1.94
C THR A 135 -7.13 26.47 2.14
N GLU A 136 -7.74 25.73 1.22
CA GLU A 136 -9.12 25.26 1.37
C GLU A 136 -9.29 24.34 2.58
N ASP A 137 -8.34 23.46 2.85
CA ASP A 137 -8.33 22.58 4.03
C ASP A 137 -8.30 23.36 5.34
N LEU A 138 -7.57 24.47 5.38
CA LEU A 138 -7.54 25.38 6.53
C LEU A 138 -8.87 26.08 6.75
N LEU A 139 -9.54 26.49 5.67
CA LEU A 139 -10.82 27.18 5.73
C LEU A 139 -12.01 26.23 5.94
N TYR A 140 -11.96 25.04 5.39
CA TYR A 140 -13.02 24.02 5.44
C TYR A 140 -12.53 22.70 6.03
N PRO A 141 -12.11 22.67 7.30
CA PRO A 141 -11.50 21.49 7.91
C PRO A 141 -12.41 20.25 7.92
N GLU A 142 -13.71 20.43 7.76
CA GLU A 142 -14.67 19.32 7.66
C GLU A 142 -14.57 18.64 6.30
N LYS A 143 -14.56 19.43 5.22
CA LYS A 143 -14.38 18.92 3.86
C LYS A 143 -13.00 18.32 3.66
N ALA A 144 -11.97 18.92 4.26
CA ALA A 144 -10.62 18.40 4.30
C ALA A 144 -10.57 16.99 4.93
N LEU A 145 -11.28 16.83 6.05
CA LEU A 145 -11.36 15.55 6.74
C LEU A 145 -12.10 14.49 5.90
N ASP A 146 -13.15 14.89 5.18
CA ASP A 146 -13.89 14.00 4.27
C ASP A 146 -13.01 13.56 3.08
N ARG A 147 -12.27 14.49 2.47
CA ARG A 147 -11.31 14.17 1.41
C ARG A 147 -10.21 13.21 1.89
N LYS A 148 -9.63 13.47 3.06
CA LYS A 148 -8.61 12.59 3.66
C LYS A 148 -9.14 11.21 3.96
N LEU A 149 -10.38 11.12 4.45
CA LEU A 149 -11.04 9.83 4.67
C LEU A 149 -11.22 9.07 3.35
N GLN A 150 -11.72 9.75 2.32
CA GLN A 150 -11.90 9.15 1.00
C GLN A 150 -10.57 8.73 0.37
N GLN A 151 -9.53 9.54 0.51
CA GLN A 151 -8.19 9.20 0.03
C GLN A 151 -7.61 7.98 0.77
N ALA A 152 -7.72 7.94 2.10
CA ALA A 152 -7.29 6.80 2.89
C ALA A 152 -8.00 5.50 2.47
N ASN A 153 -9.29 5.59 2.14
CA ASN A 153 -10.06 4.48 1.60
C ASN A 153 -9.54 4.00 0.26
N ASN A 154 -9.38 4.91 -0.70
CA ASN A 154 -8.89 4.57 -2.03
C ASN A 154 -7.48 3.95 -1.97
N ASP A 155 -6.63 4.46 -1.08
CA ASP A 155 -5.28 3.92 -0.87
C ASP A 155 -5.31 2.53 -0.24
N TYR A 156 -6.24 2.32 0.71
CA TYR A 156 -6.48 1.01 1.30
C TYR A 156 -6.96 0.00 0.25
N ASP A 157 -8.00 0.33 -0.53
CA ASP A 157 -8.57 -0.56 -1.56
C ASP A 157 -7.51 -0.95 -2.60
N ARG A 158 -6.72 0.02 -3.04
CA ARG A 158 -5.62 -0.22 -3.97
C ARG A 158 -4.56 -1.14 -3.38
N MET A 159 -4.15 -0.91 -2.13
CA MET A 159 -3.14 -1.73 -1.47
C MET A 159 -3.64 -3.15 -1.21
N TYR A 160 -4.92 -3.28 -0.86
CA TYR A 160 -5.59 -4.56 -0.70
C TYR A 160 -5.56 -5.40 -2.00
N ALA A 161 -5.91 -4.79 -3.12
CA ALA A 161 -5.87 -5.45 -4.42
C ALA A 161 -4.44 -5.89 -4.80
N LEU A 162 -3.44 -5.04 -4.56
CA LEU A 162 -2.03 -5.35 -4.81
C LEU A 162 -1.53 -6.50 -3.92
N MET A 163 -1.87 -6.51 -2.64
CA MET A 163 -1.52 -7.59 -1.71
C MET A 163 -2.17 -8.92 -2.12
N SER A 164 -3.44 -8.89 -2.51
CA SER A 164 -4.14 -10.09 -3.00
C SER A 164 -3.50 -10.65 -4.25
N SER A 165 -3.11 -9.79 -5.21
CA SER A 165 -2.40 -10.22 -6.42
C SER A 165 -1.03 -10.84 -6.10
N SER A 166 -0.26 -10.26 -5.17
CA SER A 166 1.02 -10.85 -4.71
C SER A 166 0.82 -12.21 -4.04
N GLY A 167 -0.26 -12.38 -3.28
CA GLY A 167 -0.64 -13.67 -2.69
C GLY A 167 -0.95 -14.74 -3.74
N GLU A 168 -1.68 -14.39 -4.79
CA GLU A 168 -1.97 -15.30 -5.92
C GLU A 168 -0.69 -15.69 -6.68
N GLN A 169 0.22 -14.74 -6.91
CA GLN A 169 1.50 -14.99 -7.55
C GLN A 169 2.36 -15.95 -6.71
N LEU A 170 2.48 -15.70 -5.41
CA LEU A 170 3.21 -16.57 -4.49
C LEU A 170 2.63 -17.99 -4.48
N LEU A 171 1.30 -18.12 -4.49
CA LEU A 171 0.66 -19.43 -4.59
C LEU A 171 1.00 -20.15 -5.90
N SER A 172 0.93 -19.45 -7.03
CA SER A 172 1.25 -20.00 -8.35
C SER A 172 2.67 -20.55 -8.39
N ILE A 173 3.64 -19.78 -7.89
CA ILE A 173 5.04 -20.20 -7.82
C ILE A 173 5.21 -21.42 -6.88
N ARG A 174 4.57 -21.42 -5.71
CA ARG A 174 4.63 -22.55 -4.77
C ARG A 174 4.02 -23.83 -5.34
N ASN A 175 2.95 -23.73 -6.13
CA ASN A 175 2.39 -24.89 -6.83
C ASN A 175 3.37 -25.44 -7.87
N ALA A 176 3.98 -24.58 -8.68
CA ALA A 176 5.03 -24.99 -9.62
C ALA A 176 6.24 -25.61 -8.90
N SER A 177 6.63 -25.05 -7.73
CA SER A 177 7.68 -25.61 -6.88
C SER A 177 7.34 -27.01 -6.39
N ALA A 178 6.08 -27.21 -6.00
CA ALA A 178 5.62 -28.52 -5.56
C ALA A 178 5.74 -29.59 -6.65
N GLU A 179 5.44 -29.24 -7.90
CA GLU A 179 5.62 -30.12 -9.07
C GLU A 179 7.11 -30.42 -9.32
N ILE A 180 8.00 -29.44 -9.17
CA ILE A 180 9.44 -29.65 -9.30
C ILE A 180 9.96 -30.57 -8.19
N ILE A 181 9.52 -30.38 -6.95
CA ILE A 181 9.88 -31.24 -5.82
C ILE A 181 9.45 -32.69 -6.10
N ASP A 182 8.24 -32.90 -6.58
CA ASP A 182 7.73 -34.24 -6.92
C ASP A 182 8.61 -34.86 -8.02
N ARG A 183 8.94 -34.11 -9.08
CA ARG A 183 9.84 -34.60 -10.17
C ARG A 183 11.25 -34.93 -9.68
N VAL A 184 11.84 -34.11 -8.81
CA VAL A 184 13.18 -34.40 -8.24
C VAL A 184 13.11 -35.64 -7.34
N THR A 185 12.06 -35.77 -6.55
CA THR A 185 11.86 -36.94 -5.69
C THR A 185 11.80 -38.23 -6.53
N ASP A 186 11.03 -38.23 -7.63
CA ASP A 186 10.95 -39.36 -8.56
C ASP A 186 12.30 -39.63 -9.24
N PHE A 187 13.01 -38.57 -9.63
CA PHE A 187 14.33 -38.66 -10.24
C PHE A 187 15.33 -39.32 -9.30
N ILE A 188 15.47 -38.90 -8.06
CA ILE A 188 16.39 -39.47 -7.08
C ILE A 188 16.00 -40.90 -6.73
N ASN A 189 14.71 -41.19 -6.55
CA ASN A 189 14.22 -42.53 -6.25
C ASN A 189 14.43 -43.51 -7.42
N SER A 190 14.56 -43.02 -8.65
CA SER A 190 14.86 -43.86 -9.82
C SER A 190 16.32 -44.36 -9.84
N ILE A 191 17.23 -43.69 -9.16
CA ILE A 191 18.67 -44.00 -9.16
C ILE A 191 18.94 -45.16 -8.21
N ALA A 192 19.44 -46.26 -8.76
CA ALA A 192 19.78 -47.44 -7.96
C ALA A 192 20.99 -47.16 -7.05
N LYS A 193 20.99 -47.74 -5.86
CA LYS A 193 22.10 -47.68 -4.89
C LYS A 193 22.52 -46.25 -4.50
N HIS A 194 21.61 -45.28 -4.55
CA HIS A 194 21.91 -43.96 -4.05
C HIS A 194 22.18 -43.99 -2.52
N PRO A 195 22.89 -42.98 -1.97
CA PRO A 195 23.20 -42.89 -0.53
C PRO A 195 21.92 -42.85 0.32
N LYS A 196 21.94 -43.54 1.48
CA LYS A 196 20.83 -43.52 2.45
C LYS A 196 20.54 -42.12 3.00
N GLU A 197 21.51 -41.23 2.97
CA GLU A 197 21.36 -39.81 3.34
C GLU A 197 20.32 -39.14 2.43
N PHE A 198 20.23 -39.53 1.14
CA PHE A 198 19.20 -39.00 0.24
C PHE A 198 17.79 -39.43 0.66
N ASP A 199 17.62 -40.66 1.16
CA ASP A 199 16.31 -41.11 1.68
C ASP A 199 15.85 -40.26 2.88
N ILE A 200 16.77 -39.88 3.77
CA ILE A 200 16.48 -39.03 4.91
C ILE A 200 16.06 -37.64 4.44
N GLU A 201 16.84 -37.05 3.53
CA GLU A 201 16.54 -35.71 2.99
C GLU A 201 15.22 -35.70 2.22
N ILE A 202 14.92 -36.72 1.42
CA ILE A 202 13.65 -36.87 0.71
C ILE A 202 12.47 -37.00 1.69
N SER A 203 12.68 -37.70 2.82
CA SER A 203 11.66 -37.78 3.86
C SER A 203 11.32 -36.41 4.45
N GLU A 204 12.34 -35.57 4.76
CA GLU A 204 12.15 -34.20 5.23
C GLU A 204 11.47 -33.30 4.18
N ILE A 205 11.87 -33.44 2.91
CA ILE A 205 11.25 -32.77 1.77
C ILE A 205 9.76 -33.12 1.70
N SER A 206 9.42 -34.42 1.83
CA SER A 206 8.05 -34.90 1.77
C SER A 206 7.18 -34.36 2.89
N VAL A 207 7.72 -34.18 4.12
CA VAL A 207 7.01 -33.55 5.25
C VAL A 207 6.65 -32.10 4.93
N ASN A 208 7.59 -31.33 4.40
CA ASN A 208 7.33 -29.93 4.03
C ASN A 208 6.31 -29.82 2.88
N ARG A 209 6.43 -30.73 1.88
CA ARG A 209 5.50 -30.83 0.76
C ARG A 209 4.07 -31.13 1.21
N GLU A 210 3.92 -32.08 2.17
CA GLU A 210 2.62 -32.44 2.74
C GLU A 210 2.03 -31.30 3.59
N ASN A 211 2.86 -30.57 4.35
CA ASN A 211 2.42 -29.39 5.10
C ASN A 211 1.87 -28.31 4.16
N PHE A 212 2.54 -28.06 3.05
CA PHE A 212 2.05 -27.13 2.03
C PHE A 212 0.70 -27.59 1.45
N LYS A 213 0.57 -28.89 1.12
CA LYS A 213 -0.67 -29.45 0.59
C LYS A 213 -1.84 -29.28 1.57
N LYS A 214 -1.63 -29.56 2.85
CA LYS A 214 -2.63 -29.36 3.90
C LYS A 214 -3.05 -27.90 4.04
N ALA A 215 -2.08 -26.97 3.99
CA ALA A 215 -2.36 -25.54 4.03
C ALA A 215 -3.22 -25.11 2.82
N LEU A 216 -2.93 -25.62 1.65
CA LEU A 216 -3.67 -25.35 0.42
C LEU A 216 -5.11 -25.90 0.46
N GLU A 217 -5.29 -27.12 0.92
CA GLU A 217 -6.60 -27.75 1.07
C GLU A 217 -7.46 -26.98 2.08
N TYR A 218 -6.88 -26.62 3.23
CA TYR A 218 -7.54 -25.80 4.23
C TYR A 218 -7.98 -24.44 3.66
N GLY A 219 -7.10 -23.72 2.96
CA GLY A 219 -7.43 -22.45 2.33
C GLY A 219 -8.57 -22.55 1.31
N LYS A 220 -8.61 -23.64 0.51
CA LYS A 220 -9.71 -23.90 -0.44
C LYS A 220 -11.05 -24.16 0.28
N GLU A 221 -11.05 -24.92 1.36
CA GLU A 221 -12.26 -25.19 2.14
C GLU A 221 -12.82 -23.92 2.80
N GLU A 222 -11.97 -23.11 3.40
CA GLU A 222 -12.39 -21.85 4.01
C GLU A 222 -12.93 -20.87 2.96
N GLN A 223 -12.32 -20.78 1.78
CA GLN A 223 -12.84 -19.99 0.67
C GLN A 223 -14.25 -20.48 0.25
N LYS A 224 -14.46 -21.79 0.19
CA LYS A 224 -15.77 -22.36 -0.14
C LYS A 224 -16.84 -22.03 0.92
N LYS A 225 -16.51 -22.14 2.20
CA LYS A 225 -17.42 -21.78 3.32
C LYS A 225 -17.79 -20.29 3.28
N LEU A 226 -16.84 -19.42 3.03
CA LEU A 226 -17.07 -17.98 2.92
C LEU A 226 -17.98 -17.63 1.73
N LYS A 227 -17.75 -18.26 0.57
CA LYS A 227 -18.64 -18.10 -0.60
C LYS A 227 -20.08 -18.57 -0.31
N GLN A 228 -20.25 -19.67 0.38
CA GLN A 228 -21.57 -20.18 0.75
C GLN A 228 -22.31 -19.27 1.76
N SER A 229 -21.57 -18.71 2.73
CA SER A 229 -22.12 -17.76 3.71
C SER A 229 -22.54 -16.45 3.06
N ALA A 230 -21.82 -15.98 2.04
CA ALA A 230 -22.13 -14.76 1.30
C ALA A 230 -23.40 -14.91 0.44
N VAL A 231 -23.64 -16.09 -0.12
CA VAL A 231 -24.85 -16.39 -0.91
C VAL A 231 -26.10 -16.50 -0.02
N GLY A 232 -25.94 -16.92 1.25
CA GLY A 232 -27.06 -17.05 2.20
C GLY A 232 -27.50 -15.70 2.81
N ALA A 233 -26.73 -14.65 2.69
CA ALA A 233 -26.97 -13.38 3.39
C ALA A 233 -27.81 -12.34 2.61
N GLY A 234 -28.35 -12.63 1.44
CA GLY A 234 -29.28 -11.67 0.84
C GLY A 234 -29.58 -11.81 -0.63
N SER A 235 -30.75 -12.26 -0.93
CA SER A 235 -31.41 -12.24 -2.26
C SER A 235 -31.93 -10.85 -2.68
N GLY A 236 -31.35 -9.75 -2.16
CA GLY A 236 -31.92 -8.40 -2.33
C GLY A 236 -31.01 -7.30 -2.89
N VAL A 237 -29.71 -7.54 -3.13
CA VAL A 237 -28.80 -6.48 -3.63
C VAL A 237 -28.13 -6.94 -4.92
N ALA A 238 -28.51 -6.26 -6.01
CA ALA A 238 -28.11 -6.55 -7.38
C ALA A 238 -26.59 -6.64 -7.63
N ALA A 239 -26.25 -7.43 -8.61
CA ALA A 239 -24.99 -7.64 -9.36
C ALA A 239 -23.68 -6.90 -8.98
N GLY A 240 -23.73 -5.73 -8.34
CA GLY A 240 -22.56 -5.01 -7.79
C GLY A 240 -22.00 -5.62 -6.49
N ALA A 241 -22.81 -6.41 -5.77
CA ALA A 241 -22.41 -7.08 -4.53
C ALA A 241 -21.54 -8.33 -4.75
N ALA A 242 -21.55 -8.90 -5.95
CA ALA A 242 -20.80 -10.13 -6.24
C ALA A 242 -19.29 -9.90 -6.26
N VAL A 243 -18.82 -8.77 -6.75
CA VAL A 243 -17.39 -8.41 -6.76
C VAL A 243 -16.90 -8.04 -5.35
N ALA A 244 -17.77 -7.38 -4.59
CA ALA A 244 -17.47 -6.97 -3.22
C ALA A 244 -17.45 -8.11 -2.19
N SER A 245 -18.13 -9.21 -2.47
CA SER A 245 -18.10 -10.39 -1.59
C SER A 245 -16.85 -11.26 -1.77
N MET A 246 -16.07 -11.04 -2.86
CA MET A 246 -14.84 -11.79 -3.13
C MET A 246 -13.61 -11.20 -2.41
N ALA A 247 -13.57 -9.89 -2.20
CA ALA A 247 -12.42 -9.22 -1.61
C ALA A 247 -12.12 -9.67 -0.16
N PRO A 248 -13.09 -9.73 0.77
CA PRO A 248 -12.85 -10.30 2.11
C PRO A 248 -12.34 -11.74 2.08
N THR A 249 -12.78 -12.53 1.09
CA THR A 249 -12.37 -13.94 0.95
C THR A 249 -10.90 -14.09 0.52
N ALA A 250 -10.38 -13.18 -0.32
CA ALA A 250 -8.98 -13.23 -0.74
C ALA A 250 -8.02 -12.95 0.42
N ALA A 251 -8.29 -11.93 1.26
CA ALA A 251 -7.46 -11.65 2.42
C ALA A 251 -7.50 -12.78 3.46
N MET A 252 -8.68 -13.33 3.74
CA MET A 252 -8.79 -14.48 4.64
C MET A 252 -8.06 -15.69 4.11
N TRP A 253 -8.15 -15.95 2.80
CA TRP A 253 -7.41 -17.01 2.16
C TRP A 253 -5.89 -16.81 2.27
N VAL A 254 -5.38 -15.61 2.03
CA VAL A 254 -3.96 -15.27 2.21
C VAL A 254 -3.55 -15.49 3.67
N ALA A 255 -4.33 -14.99 4.63
CA ALA A 255 -4.05 -15.13 6.05
C ALA A 255 -4.03 -16.60 6.50
N THR A 256 -4.99 -17.40 6.03
CA THR A 256 -5.08 -18.82 6.42
C THR A 256 -4.02 -19.68 5.76
N THR A 257 -3.56 -19.33 4.57
CA THR A 257 -2.56 -20.10 3.82
C THR A 257 -1.14 -19.74 4.22
N PHE A 258 -0.87 -18.45 4.44
CA PHE A 258 0.49 -17.95 4.66
C PHE A 258 0.75 -17.41 6.07
N GLY A 259 -0.29 -17.15 6.85
CA GLY A 259 -0.18 -16.47 8.14
C GLY A 259 0.17 -17.38 9.31
N THR A 260 0.66 -16.75 10.38
CA THR A 260 0.92 -17.38 11.69
C THR A 260 0.02 -16.80 12.76
N ALA A 261 -0.40 -17.62 13.71
CA ALA A 261 -1.00 -17.16 14.96
C ALA A 261 0.06 -16.47 15.83
N SER A 262 -0.37 -15.72 16.85
CA SER A 262 0.53 -15.07 17.82
C SER A 262 1.40 -16.05 18.61
N THR A 263 1.06 -17.33 18.58
CA THR A 263 1.84 -18.43 19.16
C THR A 263 2.98 -18.94 18.27
N GLY A 264 3.12 -18.39 17.04
CA GLY A 264 4.05 -18.89 16.02
C GLY A 264 3.53 -20.10 15.23
N THR A 265 2.33 -20.61 15.54
CA THR A 265 1.73 -21.75 14.85
C THR A 265 1.14 -21.28 13.51
N ALA A 266 1.36 -22.04 12.43
CA ALA A 266 0.70 -21.77 11.14
C ALA A 266 -0.82 -21.77 11.31
N ILE A 267 -1.50 -20.75 10.75
CA ILE A 267 -2.96 -20.65 10.87
C ILE A 267 -3.64 -21.84 10.18
N SER A 268 -3.05 -22.36 9.12
CA SER A 268 -3.49 -23.58 8.43
C SER A 268 -3.47 -24.85 9.30
N ALA A 269 -2.70 -24.86 10.39
CA ALA A 269 -2.68 -25.97 11.35
C ALA A 269 -3.74 -25.84 12.45
N LEU A 270 -4.44 -24.72 12.51
CA LEU A 270 -5.55 -24.49 13.43
C LEU A 270 -6.87 -24.88 12.78
N SER A 271 -7.93 -25.04 13.58
CA SER A 271 -9.25 -25.42 13.08
C SER A 271 -10.35 -24.55 13.67
N GLY A 272 -11.47 -24.42 12.92
CA GLY A 272 -12.68 -23.74 13.37
C GLY A 272 -12.45 -22.28 13.77
N ALA A 273 -13.07 -21.86 14.87
CA ALA A 273 -13.01 -20.49 15.36
C ALA A 273 -11.59 -20.02 15.69
N ALA A 274 -10.68 -20.92 16.10
CA ALA A 274 -9.30 -20.57 16.40
C ALA A 274 -8.54 -20.11 15.16
N ALA A 275 -8.71 -20.79 14.03
CA ALA A 275 -8.11 -20.41 12.76
C ALA A 275 -8.69 -19.08 12.24
N THR A 276 -10.01 -18.90 12.29
CA THR A 276 -10.66 -17.65 11.87
C THR A 276 -10.19 -16.47 12.72
N ASN A 277 -10.14 -16.63 14.03
CA ASN A 277 -9.69 -15.58 14.94
C ASN A 277 -8.20 -15.24 14.76
N ALA A 278 -7.35 -16.26 14.53
CA ALA A 278 -5.95 -16.05 14.24
C ALA A 278 -5.73 -15.34 12.89
N ALA A 279 -6.48 -15.70 11.86
CA ALA A 279 -6.45 -15.04 10.55
C ALA A 279 -6.89 -13.57 10.65
N LEU A 280 -7.95 -13.28 11.38
CA LEU A 280 -8.40 -11.92 11.65
C LEU A 280 -7.35 -11.11 12.43
N ALA A 281 -6.74 -11.70 13.45
CA ALA A 281 -5.68 -11.04 14.22
C ALA A 281 -4.46 -10.77 13.34
N TRP A 282 -4.07 -11.70 12.49
CA TRP A 282 -2.95 -11.56 11.57
C TRP A 282 -3.20 -10.43 10.55
N LEU A 283 -4.38 -10.40 9.93
CA LEU A 283 -4.80 -9.32 9.02
C LEU A 283 -4.87 -7.95 9.71
N GLY A 284 -5.20 -7.92 11.02
CA GLY A 284 -5.22 -6.71 11.84
C GLY A 284 -3.84 -6.22 12.30
N GLY A 285 -2.75 -6.79 11.79
CA GLY A 285 -1.37 -6.44 12.13
C GLY A 285 -0.83 -7.15 13.37
N GLY A 286 -1.37 -8.32 13.71
CA GLY A 286 -0.92 -9.16 14.82
C GLY A 286 -1.60 -8.87 16.16
N ALA A 287 -1.06 -9.40 17.24
CA ALA A 287 -1.62 -9.29 18.58
C ALA A 287 -1.62 -7.85 19.11
N LEU A 288 -2.66 -7.47 19.85
CA LEU A 288 -2.76 -6.18 20.55
C LEU A 288 -1.53 -5.88 21.44
N ALA A 289 -0.93 -6.91 22.03
CA ALA A 289 0.26 -6.79 22.88
C ALA A 289 1.53 -6.39 22.11
N ALA A 290 1.57 -6.62 20.79
CA ALA A 290 2.67 -6.24 19.91
C ALA A 290 2.42 -4.89 19.18
N GLY A 291 1.38 -4.14 19.59
CA GLY A 291 1.01 -2.87 18.97
C GLY A 291 0.09 -3.01 17.74
N GLY A 292 -0.33 -4.23 17.40
CA GLY A 292 -1.30 -4.50 16.35
C GLY A 292 -2.74 -4.30 16.82
N GLY A 293 -3.68 -4.17 15.86
CA GLY A 293 -5.10 -3.97 16.15
C GLY A 293 -5.86 -5.25 16.56
N GLY A 294 -5.20 -6.40 16.54
CA GLY A 294 -5.79 -7.70 16.86
C GLY A 294 -6.99 -8.07 15.97
N MET A 295 -7.87 -8.95 16.45
CA MET A 295 -9.05 -9.38 15.73
C MET A 295 -10.00 -8.24 15.35
N ALA A 296 -10.10 -7.20 16.20
CA ALA A 296 -10.97 -6.05 15.94
C ALA A 296 -10.52 -5.25 14.71
N ALA A 297 -9.20 -5.07 14.54
CA ALA A 297 -8.64 -4.42 13.35
C ALA A 297 -8.79 -5.32 12.10
N GLY A 298 -8.60 -6.64 12.23
CA GLY A 298 -8.81 -7.59 11.15
C GLY A 298 -10.27 -7.66 10.69
N GLN A 299 -11.24 -7.67 11.63
CA GLN A 299 -12.66 -7.57 11.31
C GLN A 299 -13.00 -6.25 10.63
N ALA A 300 -12.43 -5.13 11.11
CA ALA A 300 -12.57 -3.83 10.49
C ALA A 300 -11.98 -3.80 9.07
N LEU A 301 -10.83 -4.42 8.87
CA LEU A 301 -10.19 -4.58 7.58
C LEU A 301 -11.11 -5.34 6.61
N LEU A 302 -11.67 -6.45 7.01
CA LEU A 302 -12.61 -7.20 6.18
C LEU A 302 -13.93 -6.44 5.94
N ALA A 303 -14.42 -5.69 6.92
CA ALA A 303 -15.62 -4.86 6.78
C ALA A 303 -15.41 -3.71 5.78
N LEU A 304 -14.21 -3.18 5.67
CA LEU A 304 -13.85 -2.13 4.71
C LEU A 304 -13.69 -2.66 3.28
N ALA A 305 -13.30 -3.91 3.12
CA ALA A 305 -13.06 -4.54 1.82
C ALA A 305 -14.34 -4.84 1.01
N GLY A 306 -15.54 -4.42 1.48
CA GLY A 306 -16.80 -4.61 0.78
C GLY A 306 -17.67 -3.35 0.72
N PRO A 307 -18.46 -3.13 -0.35
CA PRO A 307 -19.35 -1.97 -0.47
C PRO A 307 -20.40 -1.90 0.64
N VAL A 308 -20.72 -3.03 1.29
CA VAL A 308 -21.64 -3.10 2.44
C VAL A 308 -20.99 -2.54 3.72
N GLY A 309 -19.66 -2.68 3.87
CA GLY A 309 -18.92 -2.14 5.02
C GLY A 309 -19.00 -0.61 5.11
N TRP A 310 -19.05 0.07 3.99
CA TRP A 310 -19.20 1.52 3.89
C TRP A 310 -20.60 2.00 4.28
N GLY A 311 -21.62 1.28 3.87
CA GLY A 311 -23.02 1.60 4.20
C GLY A 311 -23.29 1.51 5.70
N ILE A 312 -22.70 0.54 6.39
CA ILE A 312 -22.91 0.32 7.84
C ILE A 312 -22.09 1.32 8.66
N ALA A 313 -20.82 1.56 8.30
CA ALA A 313 -19.99 2.57 8.97
C ALA A 313 -20.53 4.01 8.74
N GLY A 314 -21.02 4.32 7.54
CA GLY A 314 -21.66 5.59 7.22
C GLY A 314 -23.06 5.75 7.81
N ALA A 315 -23.90 4.71 7.81
CA ALA A 315 -25.27 4.76 8.31
C ALA A 315 -25.34 4.85 9.84
N SER A 316 -24.43 4.22 10.57
CA SER A 316 -24.36 4.36 12.05
C SER A 316 -23.97 5.78 12.49
N VAL A 317 -23.32 6.56 11.62
CA VAL A 317 -23.02 7.98 11.85
C VAL A 317 -24.19 8.90 11.49
N LEU A 318 -25.09 8.50 10.55
CA LEU A 318 -26.17 9.34 10.04
C LEU A 318 -27.49 9.29 10.82
N THR A 319 -27.70 8.28 11.66
CA THR A 319 -29.00 8.07 12.32
C THR A 319 -29.29 8.90 13.58
N SER A 320 -28.51 9.96 13.87
CA SER A 320 -28.76 10.78 15.06
C SER A 320 -28.71 12.30 14.80
N VAL A 321 -29.63 12.79 14.01
CA VAL A 321 -29.71 14.20 13.57
C VAL A 321 -30.17 15.20 14.66
N LEU A 322 -30.54 14.79 15.87
CA LEU A 322 -31.22 15.64 16.83
C LEU A 322 -30.41 16.14 18.06
N LEU A 323 -29.07 15.92 18.08
CA LEU A 323 -28.22 16.47 19.16
C LEU A 323 -27.01 17.25 18.60
N PHE A 324 -27.25 18.20 17.74
CA PHE A 324 -26.35 18.72 16.71
C PHE A 324 -25.01 19.33 17.17
N TRP A 325 -24.89 19.93 18.34
CA TRP A 325 -23.68 20.68 18.71
C TRP A 325 -22.61 19.86 19.47
N ARG A 326 -23.03 18.91 20.30
CA ARG A 326 -22.09 17.96 20.95
C ARG A 326 -21.63 16.87 20.01
N LYS A 327 -22.43 16.52 18.99
CA LYS A 327 -22.14 15.46 18.02
C LYS A 327 -21.11 15.82 16.96
N LYS A 328 -21.04 17.09 16.52
CA LYS A 328 -20.11 17.51 15.47
C LYS A 328 -18.64 17.25 15.83
N LYS A 329 -18.26 17.54 17.07
CA LYS A 329 -16.90 17.25 17.57
C LYS A 329 -16.63 15.75 17.64
N LYS A 330 -17.61 14.96 18.07
CA LYS A 330 -17.51 13.49 18.15
C LYS A 330 -17.38 12.86 16.75
N ILE A 331 -18.12 13.36 15.77
CA ILE A 331 -18.04 12.91 14.37
C ILE A 331 -16.66 13.20 13.78
N GLN A 332 -16.12 14.39 13.99
CA GLN A 332 -14.78 14.73 13.52
C GLN A 332 -13.70 13.86 14.17
N GLU A 333 -13.83 13.57 15.45
CA GLU A 333 -12.90 12.70 16.17
C GLU A 333 -12.98 11.26 15.65
N SER A 334 -14.20 10.76 15.44
CA SER A 334 -14.41 9.42 14.84
C SER A 334 -13.82 9.32 13.43
N LYS A 335 -13.97 10.34 12.58
CA LYS A 335 -13.36 10.36 11.24
C LYS A 335 -11.83 10.34 11.31
N LYS A 336 -11.22 11.08 12.24
CA LYS A 336 -9.77 11.07 12.44
C LYS A 336 -9.27 9.70 12.87
N GLN A 337 -9.95 9.08 13.84
CA GLN A 337 -9.63 7.73 14.28
C GLN A 337 -9.76 6.71 13.14
N GLU A 338 -10.79 6.89 12.29
CA GLU A 338 -10.99 6.03 11.12
C GLU A 338 -9.87 6.18 10.08
N ILE A 339 -9.46 7.42 9.78
CA ILE A 339 -8.31 7.68 8.89
C ILE A 339 -7.05 7.04 9.45
N GLU A 340 -6.76 7.22 10.74
CA GLU A 340 -5.60 6.63 11.39
C GLU A 340 -5.63 5.10 11.31
N ARG A 341 -6.79 4.50 11.57
CA ARG A 341 -6.98 3.06 11.43
C ARG A 341 -6.70 2.57 10.00
N MET A 342 -7.25 3.27 8.99
CA MET A 342 -7.02 2.90 7.59
C MET A 342 -5.55 3.03 7.17
N LEU A 343 -4.87 4.07 7.61
CA LEU A 343 -3.44 4.24 7.34
C LEU A 343 -2.63 3.09 7.96
N ASN A 344 -2.95 2.68 9.18
CA ASN A 344 -2.30 1.56 9.84
C ASN A 344 -2.56 0.23 9.09
N CYS A 345 -3.82 -0.02 8.69
CA CYS A 345 -4.15 -1.19 7.88
C CYS A 345 -3.44 -1.18 6.52
N THR A 346 -3.41 -0.04 5.84
CA THR A 346 -2.71 0.11 4.56
C THR A 346 -1.20 -0.18 4.69
N ASN A 347 -0.59 0.27 5.79
CA ASN A 347 0.83 -0.02 6.05
C ASN A 347 1.07 -1.50 6.33
N ALA A 348 0.21 -2.16 7.10
CA ALA A 348 0.28 -3.61 7.34
C ALA A 348 0.16 -4.39 6.01
N LEU A 349 -0.81 -4.05 5.15
CA LEU A 349 -0.95 -4.67 3.83
C LEU A 349 0.29 -4.47 2.95
N ARG A 350 0.93 -3.30 3.03
CA ARG A 350 2.17 -3.01 2.30
C ARG A 350 3.33 -3.89 2.76
N GLN A 351 3.46 -4.11 4.07
CA GLN A 351 4.48 -4.99 4.63
C GLN A 351 4.25 -6.44 4.20
N LEU A 352 3.02 -6.93 4.29
CA LEU A 352 2.65 -8.28 3.83
C LEU A 352 2.94 -8.48 2.34
N LYS A 353 2.55 -7.50 1.52
CA LYS A 353 2.88 -7.52 0.09
C LYS A 353 4.38 -7.64 -0.15
N SER A 354 5.17 -6.84 0.55
CA SER A 354 6.64 -6.86 0.41
C SER A 354 7.24 -8.21 0.79
N GLN A 355 6.74 -8.85 1.85
CA GLN A 355 7.19 -10.19 2.26
C GLN A 355 6.81 -11.25 1.22
N MET A 356 5.58 -11.17 0.66
CA MET A 356 5.14 -12.08 -0.40
C MET A 356 5.97 -11.94 -1.67
N ASP A 357 6.24 -10.70 -2.09
CA ASP A 357 7.05 -10.43 -3.28
C ASP A 357 8.48 -10.97 -3.12
N ALA A 358 9.09 -10.77 -1.95
CA ALA A 358 10.43 -11.30 -1.65
C ALA A 358 10.46 -12.84 -1.71
N LEU A 359 9.48 -13.50 -1.10
CA LEU A 359 9.37 -14.96 -1.16
C LEU A 359 9.09 -15.47 -2.57
N THR A 360 8.31 -14.75 -3.37
CA THR A 360 8.02 -15.09 -4.75
C THR A 360 9.30 -15.08 -5.57
N ILE A 361 10.15 -14.05 -5.42
CA ILE A 361 11.43 -13.94 -6.11
C ILE A 361 12.36 -15.10 -5.70
N GLU A 362 12.59 -15.27 -4.39
CA GLU A 362 13.47 -16.31 -3.84
C GLU A 362 13.05 -17.71 -4.29
N THR A 363 11.74 -18.00 -4.22
CA THR A 363 11.18 -19.28 -4.62
C THR A 363 11.31 -19.52 -6.13
N ASN A 364 11.09 -18.49 -6.95
CA ASN A 364 11.18 -18.58 -8.40
C ASN A 364 12.62 -18.80 -8.88
N GLU A 365 13.59 -18.14 -8.29
CA GLU A 365 15.02 -18.34 -8.60
C GLU A 365 15.44 -19.78 -8.33
N LEU A 366 15.03 -20.33 -7.19
CA LEU A 366 15.36 -21.72 -6.83
C LEU A 366 14.63 -22.71 -7.73
N ASN A 367 13.38 -22.45 -8.12
CA ASN A 367 12.63 -23.22 -9.10
C ASN A 367 13.35 -23.31 -10.46
N GLN A 368 13.80 -22.17 -10.99
CA GLN A 368 14.48 -22.11 -12.27
C GLN A 368 15.80 -22.88 -12.22
N ASN A 369 16.56 -22.71 -11.15
CA ASN A 369 17.80 -23.44 -10.92
C ASN A 369 17.58 -24.96 -10.89
N LEU A 370 16.63 -25.43 -10.08
CA LEU A 370 16.32 -26.85 -9.98
C LEU A 370 15.79 -27.43 -11.29
N SER A 371 14.92 -26.72 -12.00
CA SER A 371 14.42 -27.12 -13.29
C SER A 371 15.56 -27.33 -14.31
N THR A 372 16.51 -26.37 -14.32
CA THR A 372 17.68 -26.45 -15.19
C THR A 372 18.62 -27.62 -14.80
N GLN A 373 18.90 -27.77 -13.49
CA GLN A 373 19.73 -28.87 -12.98
C GLN A 373 19.11 -30.21 -13.30
N LEU A 374 17.79 -30.36 -13.12
CA LEU A 374 17.09 -31.60 -13.42
C LEU A 374 17.17 -31.94 -14.92
N SER A 375 16.91 -30.97 -15.79
CA SER A 375 16.98 -31.18 -17.24
C SER A 375 18.38 -31.55 -17.73
N ASN A 376 19.42 -30.91 -17.16
CA ASN A 376 20.81 -31.19 -17.53
C ASN A 376 21.29 -32.58 -17.05
N ASN A 377 20.63 -33.14 -16.05
CA ASN A 377 21.00 -34.45 -15.46
C ASN A 377 20.00 -35.57 -15.77
N GLU A 378 19.08 -35.38 -16.68
CA GLU A 378 18.06 -36.37 -17.06
C GLU A 378 18.66 -37.69 -17.52
N VAL A 379 19.87 -37.66 -18.08
CA VAL A 379 20.64 -38.86 -18.51
C VAL A 379 20.96 -39.78 -17.33
N LEU A 380 20.92 -39.35 -16.09
CA LEU A 380 21.18 -40.15 -14.90
C LEU A 380 19.92 -40.87 -14.39
N TYR A 381 18.77 -40.63 -15.00
CA TYR A 381 17.52 -41.28 -14.63
C TYR A 381 17.63 -42.81 -14.73
N ALA A 382 17.20 -43.52 -13.71
CA ALA A 382 17.21 -44.96 -13.59
C ALA A 382 18.61 -45.63 -13.74
N GLN A 383 19.70 -44.86 -13.53
CA GLN A 383 21.07 -45.38 -13.55
C GLN A 383 21.51 -45.88 -12.16
N ASP A 384 22.66 -46.56 -12.10
CA ASP A 384 23.28 -47.02 -10.84
C ASP A 384 24.26 -45.95 -10.32
N TYR A 385 24.03 -45.41 -9.11
CA TYR A 385 24.87 -44.41 -8.47
C TYR A 385 26.36 -44.80 -8.37
N SER A 386 26.64 -46.08 -8.26
CA SER A 386 28.01 -46.57 -8.18
C SER A 386 28.82 -46.32 -9.46
N THR A 387 28.14 -46.08 -10.59
CA THR A 387 28.78 -45.80 -11.90
C THR A 387 29.03 -44.33 -12.15
N PHE A 388 28.53 -43.43 -11.26
CA PHE A 388 28.61 -42.01 -11.44
C PHE A 388 29.99 -41.44 -11.14
N THR A 389 30.39 -40.43 -11.89
CA THR A 389 31.59 -39.63 -11.61
C THR A 389 31.41 -38.82 -10.33
N ASP A 390 32.51 -38.34 -9.76
CA ASP A 390 32.44 -37.51 -8.54
C ASP A 390 31.71 -36.18 -8.78
N ASP A 391 31.83 -35.63 -9.99
CA ASP A 391 31.07 -34.41 -10.39
C ASP A 391 29.57 -34.70 -10.45
N GLN A 392 29.15 -35.86 -11.00
CA GLN A 392 27.73 -36.24 -11.02
C GLN A 392 27.17 -36.50 -9.62
N LYS A 393 27.96 -37.14 -8.74
CA LYS A 393 27.59 -37.31 -7.33
C LYS A 393 27.44 -35.98 -6.58
N SER A 394 28.37 -35.06 -6.77
CA SER A 394 28.33 -33.74 -6.20
C SER A 394 27.11 -32.93 -6.70
N MET A 395 26.79 -33.04 -7.98
CA MET A 395 25.63 -32.42 -8.61
C MET A 395 24.32 -32.96 -8.01
N LEU A 396 24.19 -34.27 -7.83
CA LEU A 396 23.02 -34.89 -7.21
C LEU A 396 22.84 -34.41 -5.75
N GLY A 397 23.94 -34.34 -5.00
CA GLY A 397 23.91 -33.76 -3.65
C GLY A 397 23.42 -32.31 -3.64
N ALA A 398 23.84 -31.51 -4.63
CA ALA A 398 23.36 -30.10 -4.76
C ALA A 398 21.86 -30.06 -5.13
N ILE A 399 21.38 -30.93 -6.02
CA ILE A 399 19.96 -31.04 -6.38
C ILE A 399 19.11 -31.36 -5.14
N VAL A 400 19.50 -32.36 -4.35
CA VAL A 400 18.79 -32.78 -3.13
C VAL A 400 18.75 -31.61 -2.12
N ASN A 401 19.89 -30.95 -1.88
CA ASN A 401 19.97 -29.83 -0.94
C ASN A 401 19.15 -28.61 -1.39
N ASN A 402 19.19 -28.26 -2.68
CA ASN A 402 18.38 -27.19 -3.25
C ASN A 402 16.88 -27.53 -3.17
N THR A 403 16.51 -28.79 -3.38
CA THR A 403 15.12 -29.25 -3.25
C THR A 403 14.62 -29.17 -1.81
N LYS A 404 15.47 -29.50 -0.83
CA LYS A 404 15.18 -29.31 0.59
C LYS A 404 14.93 -27.84 0.91
N SER A 405 15.79 -26.95 0.41
CA SER A 405 15.60 -25.51 0.56
C SER A 405 14.28 -25.03 -0.05
N LEU A 406 13.95 -25.51 -1.25
CA LEU A 406 12.68 -25.20 -1.91
C LEU A 406 11.47 -25.71 -1.11
N ALA A 407 11.55 -26.93 -0.56
CA ALA A 407 10.50 -27.51 0.27
C ALA A 407 10.24 -26.69 1.54
N VAL A 408 11.29 -26.13 2.15
CA VAL A 408 11.18 -25.19 3.28
C VAL A 408 10.49 -23.90 2.83
N LEU A 409 10.87 -23.33 1.67
CA LEU A 409 10.28 -22.08 1.16
C LEU A 409 8.79 -22.21 0.86
N ILE A 410 8.34 -23.32 0.27
CA ILE A 410 6.91 -23.49 -0.03
C ILE A 410 6.05 -23.68 1.23
N SER A 411 6.64 -24.18 2.32
CA SER A 411 5.96 -24.35 3.61
C SER A 411 6.11 -23.14 4.55
N LYS A 412 7.00 -22.17 4.19
CA LYS A 412 7.29 -21.00 5.00
C LYS A 412 6.04 -20.11 5.17
N VAL A 413 5.72 -19.80 6.41
CA VAL A 413 4.62 -18.90 6.77
C VAL A 413 5.13 -17.47 6.94
N LEU A 414 4.23 -16.49 6.74
CA LEU A 414 4.49 -15.07 6.91
C LEU A 414 4.17 -14.65 8.35
N SER A 415 5.01 -13.80 8.94
CA SER A 415 4.87 -13.30 10.31
C SER A 415 4.73 -11.79 10.37
#